data_47902b6aa6ceb86e99ce040dc73a49c2
#
_entry.id   47902b6aa6ceb86e99ce040dc73a49c2
#
_cell.length_a   1.000
_cell.length_b   1.000
_cell.length_c   1.000
_cell.angle_alpha   90.00
_cell.angle_beta   90.00
_cell.angle_gamma   90.00
#
_symmetry.space_group_name_H-M   'P 1'
#
loop_
_entity.id
_entity.type
_entity.pdbx_description
1 polymer ?
#
loop_
_entity_poly.entity_id
_entity_poly.type
_entity_poly.pdbx_seq_one_letter_code
_entity_poly.pdbx_strand_id
1 'polypeptide(L)'
;MKSLCDLLKNAAQKTPQKGIFVVNNNVEDVFISYAELAEKSRKIAHVLNSYYAIQPKSKIIISVAKSEDFIMLFWGCVFANCVPVLMPSVRLNNKETVDYDRFKNAKEILGNPILISNDFNLCNAYENNNAIYIENIFGQMELVSDGEVLFTQY
;
A
#
# COMPACT_ATOMS: atom_id res chain seq x y z
N MET A 1 10.82 -12.73 -18.55
CA MET A 1 10.06 -11.47 -18.43
C MET A 1 10.25 -10.87 -17.04
N LYS A 2 10.61 -9.59 -16.98
CA LYS A 2 10.82 -8.93 -15.69
C LYS A 2 9.46 -8.57 -15.06
N SER A 3 9.30 -8.89 -13.78
CA SER A 3 8.12 -8.48 -13.03
C SER A 3 8.23 -7.00 -12.62
N LEU A 4 7.10 -6.42 -12.17
CA LEU A 4 7.12 -5.07 -11.58
C LEU A 4 8.07 -5.01 -10.38
N CYS A 5 8.09 -6.06 -9.58
CA CYS A 5 8.99 -6.16 -8.43
C CYS A 5 10.46 -6.02 -8.85
N ASP A 6 10.84 -6.66 -9.96
CA ASP A 6 12.20 -6.59 -10.50
C ASP A 6 12.57 -5.18 -10.96
N LEU A 7 11.62 -4.41 -11.48
CA LEU A 7 11.87 -3.03 -11.91
C LEU A 7 12.37 -2.18 -10.75
N LEU A 8 11.69 -2.22 -9.62
CA LEU A 8 12.11 -1.44 -8.45
C LEU A 8 13.40 -1.99 -7.84
N LYS A 9 13.56 -3.30 -7.75
CA LYS A 9 14.80 -3.93 -7.27
C LYS A 9 16.00 -3.50 -8.10
N ASN A 10 15.87 -3.52 -9.42
CA ASN A 10 16.94 -3.12 -10.33
C ASN A 10 17.25 -1.63 -10.18
N ALA A 11 16.26 -0.78 -10.12
CA ALA A 11 16.45 0.67 -9.92
C ALA A 11 17.17 0.95 -8.60
N ALA A 12 16.78 0.26 -7.53
CA ALA A 12 17.42 0.41 -6.22
C ALA A 12 18.87 -0.05 -6.20
N GLN A 13 19.22 -1.06 -7.00
CA GLN A 13 20.61 -1.55 -7.11
C GLN A 13 21.47 -0.68 -8.00
N LYS A 14 20.96 -0.25 -9.15
CA LYS A 14 21.73 0.49 -10.16
C LYS A 14 21.79 1.99 -9.85
N THR A 15 20.70 2.57 -9.41
CA THR A 15 20.59 4.01 -9.14
C THR A 15 19.89 4.27 -7.79
N PRO A 16 20.49 3.81 -6.67
CA PRO A 16 19.81 3.87 -5.37
C PRO A 16 19.48 5.29 -4.90
N GLN A 17 20.24 6.27 -5.35
CA GLN A 17 20.07 7.68 -4.93
C GLN A 17 19.06 8.43 -5.80
N LYS A 18 18.71 7.91 -6.97
CA LYS A 18 17.62 8.45 -7.78
C LYS A 18 16.29 8.01 -7.18
N GLY A 19 15.21 8.69 -7.55
CA GLY A 19 13.93 8.36 -6.97
C GLY A 19 12.79 9.16 -7.55
N ILE A 20 11.77 9.35 -6.72
CA ILE A 20 10.51 9.97 -7.08
C ILE A 20 10.32 11.23 -6.26
N PHE A 21 9.94 12.33 -6.92
CA PHE A 21 9.45 13.51 -6.25
C PHE A 21 7.93 13.46 -6.18
N VAL A 22 7.41 13.56 -4.96
CA VAL A 22 5.98 13.69 -4.74
C VAL A 22 5.68 15.17 -4.53
N VAL A 23 4.96 15.77 -5.47
CA VAL A 23 4.62 17.19 -5.42
C VAL A 23 3.32 17.35 -4.66
N ASN A 24 3.37 18.12 -3.59
CA ASN A 24 2.22 18.40 -2.72
C ASN A 24 1.84 19.87 -2.83
N ASN A 25 0.55 20.17 -3.05
CA ASN A 25 0.08 21.52 -3.34
C ASN A 25 0.24 22.51 -2.17
N ASN A 26 0.09 22.06 -0.94
CA ASN A 26 0.08 22.94 0.24
C ASN A 26 1.08 22.54 1.33
N VAL A 27 1.97 21.60 1.03
CA VAL A 27 3.03 21.13 1.93
C VAL A 27 4.30 20.91 1.12
N GLU A 28 5.42 20.70 1.81
CA GLU A 28 6.70 20.46 1.13
C GLU A 28 6.63 19.22 0.24
N ASP A 29 7.32 19.30 -0.90
CA ASP A 29 7.52 18.16 -1.76
C ASP A 29 8.35 17.10 -1.05
N VAL A 30 8.03 15.84 -1.29
CA VAL A 30 8.73 14.71 -0.69
C VAL A 30 9.54 14.00 -1.76
N PHE A 31 10.82 13.77 -1.46
CA PHE A 31 11.68 12.94 -2.30
C PHE A 31 11.83 11.56 -1.67
N ILE A 32 11.60 10.52 -2.46
CA ILE A 32 11.78 9.13 -2.02
C ILE A 32 12.79 8.49 -2.98
N SER A 33 13.97 8.13 -2.46
CA SER A 33 14.96 7.44 -3.28
C SER A 33 14.50 6.02 -3.60
N TYR A 34 15.00 5.45 -4.69
CA TYR A 34 14.66 4.06 -5.04
C TYR A 34 15.11 3.07 -3.97
N ALA A 35 16.26 3.33 -3.32
CA ALA A 35 16.71 2.51 -2.21
C ALA A 35 15.74 2.54 -1.03
N GLU A 36 15.30 3.75 -0.65
CA GLU A 36 14.31 3.93 0.43
C GLU A 36 12.97 3.30 0.08
N LEU A 37 12.51 3.51 -1.15
CA LEU A 37 11.23 2.95 -1.60
C LEU A 37 11.27 1.42 -1.57
N ALA A 38 12.35 0.81 -2.05
CA ALA A 38 12.51 -0.65 -2.03
C ALA A 38 12.54 -1.19 -0.60
N GLU A 39 13.29 -0.54 0.29
CA GLU A 39 13.37 -0.95 1.71
C GLU A 39 12.01 -0.90 2.38
N LYS A 40 11.32 0.23 2.29
CA LYS A 40 10.00 0.40 2.90
C LYS A 40 8.96 -0.52 2.29
N SER A 41 9.01 -0.72 0.98
CA SER A 41 8.11 -1.65 0.29
C SER A 41 8.29 -3.09 0.76
N ARG A 42 9.53 -3.53 0.99
CA ARG A 42 9.80 -4.86 1.55
C ARG A 42 9.24 -5.00 2.97
N LYS A 43 9.38 -3.97 3.80
CA LYS A 43 8.83 -3.97 5.16
C LYS A 43 7.30 -4.04 5.13
N ILE A 44 6.66 -3.27 4.26
CA ILE A 44 5.21 -3.33 4.07
C ILE A 44 4.80 -4.73 3.63
N ALA A 45 5.49 -5.31 2.66
CA ALA A 45 5.20 -6.65 2.16
C ALA A 45 5.33 -7.69 3.28
N HIS A 46 6.35 -7.58 4.11
CA HIS A 46 6.51 -8.46 5.26
C HIS A 46 5.33 -8.34 6.24
N VAL A 47 4.91 -7.12 6.55
CA VAL A 47 3.74 -6.87 7.42
C VAL A 47 2.48 -7.49 6.82
N LEU A 48 2.24 -7.27 5.53
CA LEU A 48 1.05 -7.82 4.88
C LEU A 48 1.04 -9.34 4.87
N ASN A 49 2.17 -9.97 4.57
CA ASN A 49 2.25 -11.44 4.45
C ASN A 49 2.34 -12.14 5.80
N SER A 50 3.10 -11.59 6.74
CA SER A 50 3.40 -12.27 8.01
C SER A 50 2.47 -11.84 9.14
N TYR A 51 2.27 -10.54 9.32
CA TYR A 51 1.42 -10.05 10.40
C TYR A 51 -0.06 -10.21 10.09
N TYR A 52 -0.47 -9.83 8.89
CA TYR A 52 -1.87 -9.92 8.45
C TYR A 52 -2.19 -11.24 7.74
N ALA A 53 -1.18 -12.04 7.44
CA ALA A 53 -1.32 -13.35 6.78
C ALA A 53 -2.11 -13.27 5.45
N ILE A 54 -1.89 -12.20 4.69
CA ILE A 54 -2.57 -12.01 3.41
C ILE A 54 -2.00 -12.99 2.37
N GLN A 55 -2.89 -13.68 1.69
CA GLN A 55 -2.51 -14.68 0.71
C GLN A 55 -2.00 -14.05 -0.59
N PRO A 56 -1.08 -14.71 -1.31
CA PRO A 56 -0.65 -14.23 -2.62
C PRO A 56 -1.83 -14.05 -3.58
N LYS A 57 -1.71 -13.07 -4.46
CA LYS A 57 -2.69 -12.70 -5.47
C LYS A 57 -4.00 -12.11 -4.91
N SER A 58 -4.05 -11.86 -3.60
CA SER A 58 -5.18 -11.14 -3.00
C SER A 58 -5.29 -9.75 -3.58
N LYS A 59 -6.52 -9.32 -3.83
CA LYS A 59 -6.79 -7.96 -4.31
C LYS A 59 -6.92 -7.04 -3.11
N ILE A 60 -6.21 -5.91 -3.17
CA ILE A 60 -6.18 -4.94 -2.07
C ILE A 60 -6.54 -3.57 -2.63
N ILE A 61 -7.66 -3.02 -2.19
CA ILE A 61 -8.03 -1.63 -2.52
C ILE A 61 -7.17 -0.70 -1.65
N ILE A 62 -6.50 0.24 -2.29
CA ILE A 62 -5.73 1.28 -1.62
C ILE A 62 -6.49 2.59 -1.76
N SER A 63 -7.01 3.11 -0.65
CA SER A 63 -7.77 4.35 -0.59
C SER A 63 -7.17 5.25 0.49
N VAL A 64 -6.10 5.97 0.12
CA VAL A 64 -5.36 6.83 1.03
C VAL A 64 -5.15 8.20 0.43
N ALA A 65 -5.08 9.22 1.29
CA ALA A 65 -5.05 10.61 0.85
C ALA A 65 -3.66 11.10 0.44
N LYS A 66 -2.61 10.67 1.14
CA LYS A 66 -1.24 11.13 0.87
C LYS A 66 -0.61 10.35 -0.26
N SER A 67 -0.04 11.06 -1.23
CA SER A 67 0.58 10.44 -2.40
C SER A 67 1.79 9.58 -2.05
N GLU A 68 2.62 10.01 -1.08
CA GLU A 68 3.76 9.21 -0.62
C GLU A 68 3.32 7.88 0.01
N ASP A 69 2.25 7.90 0.80
CA ASP A 69 1.69 6.69 1.39
C ASP A 69 1.16 5.75 0.32
N PHE A 70 0.47 6.32 -0.66
CA PHE A 70 -0.09 5.59 -1.78
C PHE A 70 1.00 4.84 -2.58
N ILE A 71 2.09 5.54 -2.89
CA ILE A 71 3.20 4.96 -3.64
C ILE A 71 3.86 3.82 -2.86
N MET A 72 4.10 4.02 -1.56
CA MET A 72 4.70 2.99 -0.71
C MET A 72 3.80 1.76 -0.59
N LEU A 73 2.50 1.97 -0.43
CA LEU A 73 1.54 0.87 -0.32
C LEU A 73 1.40 0.12 -1.64
N PHE A 74 1.41 0.84 -2.76
CA PHE A 74 1.39 0.21 -4.08
C PHE A 74 2.55 -0.78 -4.23
N TRP A 75 3.77 -0.31 -4.01
CA TRP A 75 4.96 -1.15 -4.15
C TRP A 75 5.03 -2.23 -3.07
N GLY A 76 4.54 -1.93 -1.86
CA GLY A 76 4.43 -2.93 -0.81
C GLY A 76 3.51 -4.08 -1.21
N CYS A 77 2.37 -3.78 -1.81
CA CYS A 77 1.46 -4.81 -2.34
C CYS A 77 2.11 -5.61 -3.47
N VAL A 78 2.82 -4.95 -4.38
CA VAL A 78 3.54 -5.62 -5.47
C VAL A 78 4.58 -6.59 -4.89
N PHE A 79 5.37 -6.15 -3.91
CA PHE A 79 6.38 -6.98 -3.27
C PHE A 79 5.74 -8.13 -2.46
N ALA A 80 4.55 -7.94 -1.95
CA ALA A 80 3.79 -8.98 -1.24
C ALA A 80 3.14 -9.99 -2.20
N ASN A 81 3.32 -9.84 -3.49
CA ASN A 81 2.66 -10.64 -4.52
C ASN A 81 1.14 -10.53 -4.49
N CYS A 82 0.64 -9.37 -4.11
CA CYS A 82 -0.78 -9.02 -4.12
C CYS A 82 -1.11 -8.11 -5.30
N VAL A 83 -2.39 -7.92 -5.55
CA VAL A 83 -2.88 -7.08 -6.65
C VAL A 83 -3.41 -5.78 -6.08
N PRO A 84 -2.67 -4.66 -6.20
CA PRO A 84 -3.18 -3.38 -5.74
C PRO A 84 -4.28 -2.85 -6.67
N VAL A 85 -5.37 -2.39 -6.08
CA VAL A 85 -6.47 -1.74 -6.81
C VAL A 85 -6.51 -0.28 -6.34
N LEU A 86 -6.21 0.63 -7.26
CA LEU A 86 -6.03 2.04 -6.96
C LEU A 86 -7.37 2.76 -6.99
N MET A 87 -7.75 3.35 -5.87
CA MET A 87 -9.00 4.10 -5.75
C MET A 87 -8.73 5.47 -5.14
N PRO A 88 -9.54 6.49 -5.47
CA PRO A 88 -9.47 7.76 -4.75
C PRO A 88 -9.73 7.56 -3.26
N SER A 89 -9.21 8.46 -2.43
CA SER A 89 -9.48 8.43 -1.00
C SER A 89 -10.96 8.71 -0.74
N VAL A 90 -11.64 7.78 -0.07
CA VAL A 90 -13.04 7.93 0.31
C VAL A 90 -13.19 7.89 1.82
N ARG A 91 -14.26 8.49 2.32
CA ARG A 91 -14.55 8.56 3.75
C ARG A 91 -15.97 8.09 4.04
N LEU A 92 -16.13 7.43 5.18
CA LEU A 92 -17.43 6.93 5.61
C LEU A 92 -18.45 8.04 5.78
N ASN A 93 -18.02 9.22 6.25
CA ASN A 93 -18.91 10.36 6.49
C ASN A 93 -19.23 11.16 5.21
N ASN A 94 -18.76 10.73 4.06
CA ASN A 94 -18.97 11.44 2.79
C ASN A 94 -19.35 10.46 1.67
N LYS A 95 -20.48 9.77 1.88
CA LYS A 95 -20.97 8.70 0.99
C LYS A 95 -21.64 9.23 -0.28
N GLU A 96 -21.91 10.52 -0.37
CA GLU A 96 -22.66 11.13 -1.49
C GLU A 96 -21.73 11.64 -2.59
N THR A 97 -20.57 11.02 -2.77
CA THR A 97 -19.62 11.39 -3.81
C THR A 97 -19.57 10.32 -4.89
N VAL A 98 -19.16 10.76 -6.10
CA VAL A 98 -18.91 9.85 -7.22
C VAL A 98 -17.79 8.87 -6.86
N ASP A 99 -16.77 9.33 -6.14
CA ASP A 99 -15.66 8.47 -5.71
C ASP A 99 -16.13 7.37 -4.76
N TYR A 100 -17.04 7.68 -3.86
CA TYR A 100 -17.60 6.67 -2.96
C TYR A 100 -18.43 5.63 -3.72
N ASP A 101 -19.20 6.06 -4.72
CA ASP A 101 -19.96 5.14 -5.58
C ASP A 101 -19.01 4.21 -6.35
N ARG A 102 -17.91 4.74 -6.89
CA ARG A 102 -16.88 3.94 -7.56
C ARG A 102 -16.26 2.92 -6.60
N PHE A 103 -15.99 3.34 -5.38
CA PHE A 103 -15.47 2.45 -4.33
C PHE A 103 -16.45 1.31 -4.05
N LYS A 104 -17.73 1.59 -3.86
CA LYS A 104 -18.74 0.58 -3.63
C LYS A 104 -18.85 -0.41 -4.79
N ASN A 105 -18.84 0.10 -6.02
CA ASN A 105 -18.91 -0.74 -7.21
C ASN A 105 -17.68 -1.65 -7.33
N ALA A 106 -16.49 -1.12 -7.11
CA ALA A 106 -15.26 -1.91 -7.13
C ALA A 106 -15.28 -3.00 -6.06
N LYS A 107 -15.74 -2.67 -4.86
CA LYS A 107 -15.86 -3.62 -3.75
C LYS A 107 -16.77 -4.79 -4.12
N GLU A 108 -17.92 -4.52 -4.74
CA GLU A 108 -18.85 -5.54 -5.19
C GLU A 108 -18.27 -6.43 -6.30
N ILE A 109 -17.68 -5.78 -7.33
CA ILE A 109 -17.10 -6.50 -8.47
C ILE A 109 -15.96 -7.42 -8.02
N LEU A 110 -15.14 -6.97 -7.08
CA LEU A 110 -13.99 -7.72 -6.60
C LEU A 110 -14.31 -8.73 -5.50
N GLY A 111 -15.58 -8.80 -5.06
CA GLY A 111 -16.00 -9.78 -4.08
C GLY A 111 -15.45 -9.53 -2.68
N ASN A 112 -15.59 -8.31 -2.17
CA ASN A 112 -15.15 -7.92 -0.83
C ASN A 112 -13.63 -8.05 -0.66
N PRO A 113 -12.83 -7.31 -1.46
CA PRO A 113 -11.37 -7.36 -1.34
C PRO A 113 -10.91 -6.74 -0.02
N ILE A 114 -9.64 -6.94 0.29
CA ILE A 114 -9.00 -6.25 1.42
C ILE A 114 -8.95 -4.76 1.11
N LEU A 115 -9.18 -3.93 2.12
CA LEU A 115 -9.10 -2.47 2.04
C LEU A 115 -7.96 -1.97 2.91
N ILE A 116 -7.14 -1.07 2.37
CA ILE A 116 -6.22 -0.25 3.16
C ILE A 116 -6.69 1.19 3.05
N SER A 117 -7.00 1.83 4.17
CA SER A 117 -7.55 3.18 4.20
C SER A 117 -6.94 4.02 5.31
N ASN A 118 -6.95 5.32 5.10
CA ASN A 118 -6.60 6.30 6.13
C ASN A 118 -7.82 6.77 6.92
N ASP A 119 -9.01 6.28 6.62
CA ASP A 119 -10.22 6.57 7.39
C ASP A 119 -10.51 5.44 8.37
N PHE A 120 -10.22 5.70 9.64
CA PHE A 120 -10.42 4.72 10.71
C PHE A 120 -11.86 4.23 10.80
N ASN A 121 -12.82 5.14 10.64
CA ASN A 121 -14.24 4.79 10.72
C ASN A 121 -14.67 3.89 9.55
N LEU A 122 -14.15 4.15 8.35
CA LEU A 122 -14.41 3.29 7.20
C LEU A 122 -13.85 1.89 7.43
N CYS A 123 -12.65 1.78 7.98
CA CYS A 123 -12.05 0.48 8.28
C CYS A 123 -12.88 -0.30 9.29
N ASN A 124 -13.40 0.35 10.33
CA ASN A 124 -14.24 -0.32 11.33
C ASN A 124 -15.59 -0.76 10.78
N ALA A 125 -16.13 -0.02 9.82
CA ALA A 125 -17.43 -0.33 9.20
C ALA A 125 -17.32 -1.35 8.06
N TYR A 126 -16.09 -1.66 7.60
CA TYR A 126 -15.87 -2.55 6.47
C TYR A 126 -16.20 -4.00 6.85
N GLU A 127 -16.82 -4.72 5.91
CA GLU A 127 -17.32 -6.07 6.15
C GLU A 127 -16.20 -7.08 6.40
N ASN A 128 -16.51 -8.08 7.23
CA ASN A 128 -15.64 -9.24 7.52
C ASN A 128 -14.27 -8.91 8.08
N ASN A 129 -14.10 -7.73 8.68
CA ASN A 129 -12.82 -7.25 9.23
C ASN A 129 -11.68 -7.28 8.19
N ASN A 130 -12.02 -7.11 6.91
CA ASN A 130 -11.03 -7.13 5.82
C ASN A 130 -10.45 -5.74 5.51
N ALA A 131 -10.49 -4.84 6.48
CA ALA A 131 -9.89 -3.52 6.32
C ALA A 131 -8.74 -3.31 7.28
N ILE A 132 -7.70 -2.63 6.78
CA ILE A 132 -6.51 -2.29 7.56
C ILE A 132 -6.38 -0.77 7.58
N TYR A 133 -6.31 -0.20 8.79
CA TYR A 133 -6.01 1.21 8.96
C TYR A 133 -4.51 1.43 8.71
N ILE A 134 -4.18 2.41 7.86
CA ILE A 134 -2.80 2.60 7.38
C ILE A 134 -1.79 2.80 8.52
N GLU A 135 -2.17 3.50 9.60
CA GLU A 135 -1.26 3.75 10.72
C GLU A 135 -0.85 2.45 11.42
N ASN A 136 -1.70 1.43 11.38
CA ASN A 136 -1.36 0.12 11.92
C ASN A 136 -0.28 -0.57 11.09
N ILE A 137 -0.28 -0.39 9.76
CA ILE A 137 0.77 -0.90 8.90
C ILE A 137 2.09 -0.22 9.24
N PHE A 138 2.10 1.10 9.33
CA PHE A 138 3.31 1.86 9.64
C PHE A 138 3.85 1.53 11.02
N GLY A 139 2.98 1.33 12.01
CA GLY A 139 3.37 0.91 13.35
C GLY A 139 4.05 -0.46 13.34
N GLN A 140 3.52 -1.41 12.59
CA GLN A 140 4.12 -2.74 12.46
C GLN A 140 5.44 -2.72 11.69
N MET A 141 5.58 -1.83 10.70
CA MET A 141 6.82 -1.68 9.94
C MET A 141 8.00 -1.32 10.84
N GLU A 142 7.77 -0.49 11.84
CA GLU A 142 8.82 -0.08 12.79
C GLU A 142 9.35 -1.25 13.61
N LEU A 143 8.56 -2.31 13.77
CA LEU A 143 8.94 -3.51 14.52
C LEU A 143 9.66 -4.55 13.64
N VAL A 144 9.67 -4.36 12.32
CA VAL A 144 10.32 -5.30 11.40
C VAL A 144 11.82 -5.01 11.34
N SER A 145 12.64 -6.00 11.66
CA SER A 145 14.09 -5.89 11.52
C SER A 145 14.52 -6.07 10.05
N ASP A 146 15.64 -5.44 9.69
CA ASP A 146 16.18 -5.58 8.34
C ASP A 146 16.55 -7.03 8.02
N GLY A 147 17.00 -7.79 9.01
CA GLY A 147 17.31 -9.21 8.86
C GLY A 147 16.09 -10.06 8.51
N GLU A 148 14.94 -9.77 9.10
CA GLU A 148 13.69 -10.48 8.77
C GLU A 148 13.28 -10.27 7.31
N VAL A 149 13.42 -9.03 6.82
CA VAL A 149 13.08 -8.69 5.43
C VAL A 149 14.00 -9.41 4.43
N LEU A 150 15.28 -9.55 4.76
CA LEU A 150 16.25 -10.21 3.89
C LEU A 150 15.95 -11.69 3.69
N PHE A 151 15.35 -12.35 4.65
CA PHE A 151 15.01 -13.77 4.57
C PHE A 151 13.63 -14.05 3.99
N THR A 152 12.84 -13.02 3.75
CA THR A 152 11.52 -13.18 3.16
C THR A 152 11.61 -13.13 1.64
N GLN A 153 11.05 -14.13 0.98
CA GLN A 153 11.00 -14.19 -0.49
C GLN A 153 9.67 -13.65 -0.99
N TYR A 154 9.76 -12.63 -1.78
CA TYR A 154 8.60 -12.01 -2.40
C TYR A 154 8.64 -12.13 -3.92
#